data_c56e09e6b476b94d7b5a4891aa790092
#
_entry.id   c56e09e6b476b94d7b5a4891aa790092
#
_cell.length_a   1.000
_cell.length_b   1.000
_cell.length_c   1.000
_cell.angle_alpha   90.00
_cell.angle_beta   90.00
_cell.angle_gamma   90.00
#
_symmetry.space_group_name_H-M   'P 1'
#
loop_
_entity.id
_entity.type
_entity.pdbx_description
1 polymer ?
#
loop_
_entity_poly.entity_id
_entity_poly.type
_entity_poly.pdbx_seq_one_letter_code
_entity_poly.pdbx_strand_id
1 'polypeptide(L)' 'MKLTFGKYKNRDIEQMTTPSEAQYLHWLLQSNIKLNKQVIITIKKHLNL' A
#
# COMPACT_ATOMS: atom_id res chain seq x y z
N MET A 1 -7.23 3.83 -5.56
CA MET A 1 -5.88 3.96 -6.17
C MET A 1 -5.24 2.59 -6.28
N LYS A 2 -4.74 2.26 -7.45
CA LYS A 2 -4.13 0.96 -7.68
C LYS A 2 -2.62 1.04 -7.56
N LEU A 3 -2.02 -0.02 -7.04
CA LEU A 3 -0.58 -0.15 -7.05
C LEU A 3 -0.09 -0.35 -8.49
N THR A 4 1.05 0.25 -8.81
CA THR A 4 1.62 0.15 -10.15
C THR A 4 2.88 -0.72 -10.17
N PHE A 5 3.21 -1.36 -9.06
CA PHE A 5 4.44 -2.13 -8.94
C PHE A 5 4.28 -3.18 -7.85
N GLY A 6 5.19 -4.14 -7.86
CA GLY A 6 5.31 -5.12 -6.80
C GLY A 6 4.35 -6.30 -6.92
N LYS A 7 4.25 -7.06 -5.84
CA LYS A 7 3.48 -8.29 -5.79
C LYS A 7 2.00 -8.07 -6.07
N TYR A 8 1.47 -6.93 -5.63
CA TYR A 8 0.05 -6.63 -5.77
C TYR A 8 -0.20 -5.57 -6.84
N LYS A 9 0.60 -5.60 -7.90
CA LYS A 9 0.41 -4.69 -9.03
C LYS A 9 -1.00 -4.79 -9.55
N ASN A 10 -1.61 -3.65 -9.85
CA ASN A 10 -2.99 -3.53 -10.35
C ASN A 10 -4.06 -3.82 -9.30
N ARG A 11 -3.67 -4.03 -8.05
CA ARG A 11 -4.63 -4.17 -6.96
C ARG A 11 -4.98 -2.79 -6.40
N ASP A 12 -6.25 -2.61 -6.11
CA ASP A 12 -6.74 -1.37 -5.51
C ASP A 12 -6.41 -1.36 -4.02
N ILE A 13 -5.70 -0.33 -3.57
CA ILE A 13 -5.28 -0.23 -2.17
C ILE A 13 -6.49 -0.28 -1.24
N GLU A 14 -7.58 0.39 -1.61
CA GLU A 14 -8.77 0.44 -0.77
C GLU A 14 -9.46 -0.92 -0.63
N GLN A 15 -9.15 -1.86 -1.50
CA GLN A 15 -9.72 -3.21 -1.45
C GLN A 15 -8.78 -4.22 -0.80
N MET A 16 -7.61 -3.79 -0.37
CA MET A 16 -6.63 -4.68 0.26
C MET A 16 -6.92 -4.80 1.74
N THR A 17 -7.87 -5.67 2.08
CA THR A 17 -8.37 -5.79 3.45
C THR A 17 -7.91 -7.05 4.18
N THR A 18 -7.28 -7.99 3.49
CA THR A 18 -6.79 -9.19 4.14
C THR A 18 -5.54 -8.89 4.98
N PRO A 19 -5.28 -9.70 6.04
CA PRO A 19 -4.08 -9.49 6.87
C PRO A 19 -2.79 -9.52 6.06
N SER A 20 -2.68 -10.40 5.09
CA SER A 20 -1.48 -10.49 4.24
C SER A 20 -1.28 -9.21 3.45
N GLU A 21 -2.34 -8.65 2.90
CA GLU A 21 -2.26 -7.42 2.14
C GLU A 21 -1.90 -6.24 3.04
N ALA A 22 -2.50 -6.17 4.22
CA ALA A 22 -2.18 -5.13 5.18
C ALA A 22 -0.71 -5.19 5.58
N GLN A 23 -0.19 -6.39 5.81
CA GLN A 23 1.21 -6.58 6.16
C GLN A 23 2.13 -6.10 5.04
N TYR A 24 1.75 -6.37 3.80
CA TYR A 24 2.52 -5.91 2.64
C TYR A 24 2.57 -4.37 2.59
N LEU A 25 1.43 -3.73 2.85
CA LEU A 25 1.36 -2.27 2.86
C LEU A 25 2.22 -1.68 3.96
N HIS A 26 2.22 -2.27 5.15
CA HIS A 26 3.11 -1.85 6.24
C HIS A 26 4.58 -1.97 5.82
N TRP A 27 4.92 -3.08 5.18
CA TRP A 27 6.27 -3.30 4.70
C TRP A 27 6.69 -2.21 3.71
N LEU A 28 5.80 -1.84 2.80
CA LEU A 28 6.08 -0.78 1.84
C LEU A 28 6.41 0.54 2.53
N LEU A 29 5.67 0.88 3.58
CA LEU A 29 5.91 2.11 4.32
C LEU A 29 7.25 2.09 5.05
N GLN A 30 7.68 0.92 5.51
CA GLN A 30 8.92 0.79 6.28
C GLN A 30 10.16 0.66 5.42
N SER A 31 10.02 0.23 4.18
CA SER A 31 11.17 -0.15 3.35
C SER A 31 11.86 1.04 2.69
N ASN A 32 11.35 2.25 2.86
CA ASN A 32 11.92 3.47 2.28
C ASN A 32 12.10 3.39 0.76
N ILE A 33 11.30 2.58 0.10
CA ILE A 33 11.28 2.57 -1.35
C ILE A 33 10.75 3.92 -1.82
N LYS A 34 11.22 4.38 -2.97
CA LYS A 34 10.75 5.65 -3.54
C LYS A 34 9.28 5.52 -3.94
N LEU A 35 8.40 5.76 -2.99
CA LEU A 35 6.97 5.73 -3.23
C LEU A 35 6.47 7.12 -3.60
N ASN A 36 5.47 7.15 -4.48
CA ASN A 36 4.74 8.37 -4.77
C ASN A 36 4.03 8.84 -3.49
N LYS A 37 3.99 10.15 -3.26
CA LYS A 37 3.30 10.71 -2.09
C LYS A 37 1.85 10.27 -2.03
N GLN A 38 1.17 10.21 -3.17
CA GLN A 38 -0.22 9.78 -3.22
C GLN A 38 -0.39 8.35 -2.73
N VAL A 39 0.55 7.47 -3.09
CA VAL A 39 0.52 6.10 -2.63
C VAL A 39 0.69 6.05 -1.12
N ILE A 40 1.67 6.79 -0.59
CA ILE A 40 1.92 6.82 0.84
C ILE A 40 0.69 7.31 1.60
N ILE A 41 0.11 8.41 1.16
CA ILE A 41 -1.08 8.98 1.80
C ILE A 41 -2.23 7.99 1.76
N THR A 42 -2.46 7.36 0.61
CA THR A 42 -3.54 6.40 0.44
C THR A 42 -3.37 5.22 1.37
N ILE A 43 -2.15 4.67 1.45
CA ILE A 43 -1.86 3.54 2.33
C ILE A 43 -2.09 3.92 3.78
N LYS A 44 -1.59 5.07 4.20
CA LYS A 44 -1.76 5.52 5.59
C LYS A 44 -3.22 5.67 5.94
N LYS A 45 -4.01 6.27 5.06
CA LYS A 45 -5.45 6.41 5.30
C LYS A 45 -6.13 5.05 5.38
N HIS A 46 -5.77 4.14 4.50
CA HIS A 46 -6.37 2.80 4.47
C HIS A 46 -6.05 2.03 5.75
N LEU A 47 -4.84 2.15 6.25
CA LEU A 47 -4.41 1.47 7.47
C LEU A 47 -4.79 2.25 8.74
N ASN A 48 -5.35 3.42 8.58
CA ASN A 48 -5.77 4.27 9.69
C ASN A 48 -4.58 4.73 10.56
N LEU A 49 -3.51 5.07 9.90
CA LEU A 49 -2.28 5.55 10.56
C LEU A 49 -2.21 7.07 10.62
#